data_9698247639078bc06a3b300e83faa652
#
_entry.id   9698247639078bc06a3b300e83faa652
#
_cell.length_a   1.000
_cell.length_b   1.000
_cell.length_c   1.000
_cell.angle_alpha   90.00
_cell.angle_beta   90.00
_cell.angle_gamma   90.00
#
_symmetry.space_group_name_H-M   'P 1'
#
loop_
_entity.id
_entity.type
_entity.pdbx_description
1 polymer ?
#
loop_
_entity_poly.entity_id
_entity_poly.type
_entity_poly.pdbx_seq_one_letter_code
_entity_poly.pdbx_strand_id
1 'polypeptide(L)'
;MPENNDRLHPFLDQYPDIEIFEVMLMDLCGGLRGKWVTRDKIGKVMAGSLKMPLSTLAFDVWGRDAEEWVFDSGDGDGWCAPDQRTLFPAPWLKRPTGQVLMSMNNIDGSPCSYDPRYMLQGLMDRFDSLGLTPVMASEMEFHLLYPEEDGVGRPIHTQQDRVGGSLGAGQTYGIDLMEDEAELM
;
A
#
# COMPACT_ATOMS: atom_id res chain seq x y z
N MET A 1 24.67 1.85 12.30
CA MET A 1 23.90 0.71 12.85
C MET A 1 22.45 1.13 12.85
N PRO A 2 21.51 0.41 12.26
CA PRO A 2 20.12 0.76 12.43
C PRO A 2 19.79 0.60 13.90
N GLU A 3 19.27 1.66 14.52
CA GLU A 3 18.65 1.59 15.83
C GLU A 3 17.61 0.48 15.77
N ASN A 4 17.77 -0.51 16.65
CA ASN A 4 16.80 -1.59 16.82
C ASN A 4 15.55 -0.96 17.49
N ASN A 5 14.81 -0.19 16.70
CA ASN A 5 13.60 0.47 17.13
C ASN A 5 12.47 -0.55 17.05
N ASP A 6 12.41 -1.46 18.02
CA ASP A 6 11.35 -2.45 18.14
C ASP A 6 10.00 -1.72 18.34
N ARG A 7 9.32 -1.46 17.23
CA ARG A 7 7.99 -0.85 17.23
C ARG A 7 6.88 -1.89 17.40
N LEU A 8 7.21 -3.18 17.25
CA LEU A 8 6.20 -4.22 17.27
C LEU A 8 5.57 -4.37 18.66
N HIS A 9 6.38 -4.50 19.73
CA HIS A 9 5.84 -4.71 21.08
C HIS A 9 4.94 -3.56 21.53
N PRO A 10 5.37 -2.28 21.45
CA PRO A 10 4.48 -1.17 21.78
C PRO A 10 3.19 -1.14 20.94
N PHE A 11 3.28 -1.49 19.65
CA PHE A 11 2.11 -1.58 18.79
C PHE A 11 1.13 -2.67 19.24
N LEU A 12 1.63 -3.85 19.56
CA LEU A 12 0.80 -4.95 20.03
C LEU A 12 0.11 -4.62 21.36
N ASP A 13 0.80 -3.91 22.26
CA ASP A 13 0.22 -3.49 23.53
C ASP A 13 -0.86 -2.42 23.34
N GLN A 14 -0.65 -1.49 22.40
CA GLN A 14 -1.60 -0.44 22.08
C GLN A 14 -2.85 -0.96 21.37
N TYR A 15 -2.72 -2.01 20.56
CA TYR A 15 -3.81 -2.58 19.76
C TYR A 15 -4.01 -4.08 20.09
N PRO A 16 -4.56 -4.39 21.27
CA PRO A 16 -4.72 -5.79 21.71
C PRO A 16 -5.70 -6.59 20.86
N ASP A 17 -6.68 -5.92 20.22
CA ASP A 17 -7.73 -6.57 19.42
C ASP A 17 -7.30 -6.92 17.99
N ILE A 18 -6.12 -6.47 17.56
CA ILE A 18 -5.57 -6.82 16.25
C ILE A 18 -5.04 -8.25 16.29
N GLU A 19 -5.67 -9.14 15.53
CA GLU A 19 -5.28 -10.55 15.40
C GLU A 19 -4.65 -10.89 14.06
N ILE A 20 -4.90 -10.06 13.04
CA ILE A 20 -4.44 -10.26 11.65
C ILE A 20 -3.58 -9.07 11.23
N PHE A 21 -2.52 -9.39 10.48
CA PHE A 21 -1.63 -8.41 9.87
C PHE A 21 -1.57 -8.62 8.36
N GLU A 22 -1.76 -7.56 7.60
CA GLU A 22 -1.45 -7.50 6.18
C GLU A 22 0.01 -7.12 6.02
N VAL A 23 0.81 -8.07 5.55
CA VAL A 23 2.23 -7.84 5.27
C VAL A 23 2.39 -7.69 3.76
N MET A 24 2.81 -6.50 3.29
CA MET A 24 2.59 -6.06 1.93
C MET A 24 3.88 -5.63 1.24
N LEU A 25 4.03 -6.06 -0.01
CA LEU A 25 4.98 -5.55 -1.00
C LEU A 25 4.23 -4.69 -2.01
N MET A 26 4.90 -3.72 -2.58
CA MET A 26 4.38 -2.95 -3.70
C MET A 26 4.95 -3.51 -5.00
N ASP A 27 4.10 -3.87 -5.95
CA ASP A 27 4.54 -4.30 -7.28
C ASP A 27 4.87 -3.11 -8.19
N LEU A 28 5.44 -3.38 -9.38
CA LEU A 28 5.83 -2.36 -10.34
C LEU A 28 4.65 -1.55 -10.92
N CYS A 29 3.43 -2.05 -10.77
CA CYS A 29 2.20 -1.36 -11.18
C CYS A 29 1.56 -0.57 -10.04
N GLY A 30 2.18 -0.52 -8.84
CA GLY A 30 1.65 0.15 -7.65
C GLY A 30 0.61 -0.68 -6.89
N GLY A 31 0.39 -1.94 -7.28
CA GLY A 31 -0.49 -2.86 -6.58
C GLY A 31 0.14 -3.38 -5.29
N LEU A 32 -0.65 -3.48 -4.23
CA LEU A 32 -0.20 -4.11 -2.99
C LEU A 32 -0.39 -5.62 -3.07
N ARG A 33 0.70 -6.35 -2.87
CA ARG A 33 0.76 -7.82 -2.87
C ARG A 33 1.25 -8.31 -1.52
N GLY A 34 0.70 -9.39 -1.01
CA GLY A 34 1.14 -9.83 0.31
C GLY A 34 0.36 -11.01 0.85
N LYS A 35 0.45 -11.15 2.17
CA LYS A 35 -0.19 -12.25 2.91
C LYS A 35 -0.85 -11.72 4.18
N TRP A 36 -1.84 -12.43 4.64
CA TRP A 36 -2.33 -12.30 6.01
C TRP A 36 -1.49 -13.15 6.94
N VAL A 37 -1.08 -12.55 8.03
CA VAL A 37 -0.29 -13.19 9.09
C VAL A 37 -1.02 -12.99 10.42
N THR A 38 -1.09 -14.03 11.21
CA THR A 38 -1.71 -13.97 12.53
C THR A 38 -0.79 -13.31 13.56
N ARG A 39 -1.38 -12.75 14.61
CA ARG A 39 -0.67 -12.04 15.69
C ARG A 39 0.48 -12.86 16.29
N ASP A 40 0.31 -14.16 16.47
CA ASP A 40 1.33 -15.04 17.02
C ASP A 40 2.55 -15.24 16.08
N LYS A 41 2.38 -14.95 14.80
CA LYS A 41 3.44 -15.14 13.78
C LYS A 41 4.08 -13.84 13.32
N ILE A 42 3.48 -12.67 13.60
CA ILE A 42 3.99 -11.39 13.11
C ILE A 42 5.43 -11.11 13.58
N GLY A 43 5.78 -11.53 14.78
CA GLY A 43 7.15 -11.38 15.29
C GLY A 43 8.21 -12.02 14.41
N LYS A 44 7.92 -13.19 13.81
CA LYS A 44 8.84 -13.86 12.88
C LYS A 44 8.97 -13.07 11.57
N VAL A 45 7.85 -12.52 11.08
CA VAL A 45 7.86 -11.69 9.86
C VAL A 45 8.67 -10.42 10.11
N MET A 46 8.44 -9.75 11.23
CA MET A 46 9.18 -8.54 11.60
C MET A 46 10.68 -8.79 11.81
N ALA A 47 11.06 -10.04 12.10
CA ALA A 47 12.46 -10.49 12.12
C ALA A 47 13.01 -10.88 10.72
N GLY A 48 12.24 -10.65 9.63
CA GLY A 48 12.69 -10.89 8.25
C GLY A 48 12.65 -12.36 7.82
N SER A 49 11.81 -13.21 8.44
CA SER A 49 11.75 -14.65 8.12
C SER A 49 10.76 -14.99 6.99
N LEU A 50 10.05 -14.01 6.44
CA LEU A 50 9.10 -14.23 5.35
C LEU A 50 9.81 -14.28 4.01
N LYS A 51 9.42 -15.27 3.20
CA LYS A 51 9.82 -15.37 1.79
C LYS A 51 8.59 -15.28 0.89
N MET A 52 8.78 -14.68 -0.27
CA MET A 52 7.82 -14.66 -1.37
C MET A 52 8.56 -14.79 -2.70
N PRO A 53 7.91 -15.32 -3.75
CA PRO A 53 8.50 -15.35 -5.08
C PRO A 53 8.87 -13.94 -5.56
N LEU A 54 10.00 -13.81 -6.23
CA LEU A 54 10.45 -12.52 -6.79
C LEU A 54 9.46 -11.99 -7.83
N SER A 55 8.74 -12.88 -8.56
CA SER A 55 7.67 -12.52 -9.50
C SER A 55 6.55 -11.71 -8.86
N THR A 56 6.36 -11.79 -7.54
CA THR A 56 5.35 -10.99 -6.81
C THR A 56 5.47 -9.49 -7.10
N LEU A 57 6.66 -8.99 -7.42
CA LEU A 57 6.88 -7.58 -7.75
C LEU A 57 6.57 -7.23 -9.22
N ALA A 58 6.46 -8.21 -10.09
CA ALA A 58 6.41 -8.03 -11.55
C ALA A 58 5.08 -8.45 -12.19
N PHE A 59 3.99 -8.39 -11.45
CA PHE A 59 2.67 -8.58 -12.03
C PHE A 59 2.27 -7.42 -12.95
N ASP A 60 1.54 -7.75 -14.01
CA ASP A 60 0.88 -6.74 -14.84
C ASP A 60 -0.33 -6.12 -14.09
N VAL A 61 -0.97 -5.11 -14.70
CA VAL A 61 -2.13 -4.42 -14.13
C VAL A 61 -3.35 -5.34 -13.90
N TRP A 62 -3.37 -6.53 -14.50
CA TRP A 62 -4.40 -7.55 -14.33
C TRP A 62 -4.01 -8.61 -13.30
N GLY A 63 -2.82 -8.50 -12.71
CA GLY A 63 -2.29 -9.47 -11.75
C GLY A 63 -1.76 -10.75 -12.40
N ARG A 64 -1.33 -10.71 -13.65
CA ARG A 64 -0.73 -11.83 -14.37
C ARG A 64 0.79 -11.75 -14.27
N ASP A 65 1.44 -12.92 -14.24
CA ASP A 65 2.89 -13.00 -14.29
C ASP A 65 3.43 -12.45 -15.63
N ALA A 66 4.59 -11.77 -15.56
CA ALA A 66 5.40 -11.50 -16.74
C ALA A 66 6.09 -12.81 -17.15
N GLU A 67 5.38 -13.67 -17.90
CA GLU A 67 5.76 -15.07 -18.15
C GLU A 67 7.19 -15.23 -18.64
N GLU A 68 7.63 -14.43 -19.63
CA GLU A 68 8.98 -14.49 -20.18
C GLU A 68 10.03 -14.26 -19.09
N TRP A 69 9.82 -13.29 -18.22
CA TRP A 69 10.76 -12.95 -17.14
C TRP A 69 10.76 -14.00 -16.03
N VAL A 70 9.58 -14.50 -15.64
CA VAL A 70 9.44 -15.51 -14.59
C VAL A 70 10.10 -16.83 -15.02
N PHE A 71 9.88 -17.28 -16.25
CA PHE A 71 10.49 -18.52 -16.76
C PHE A 71 12.00 -18.42 -16.89
N ASP A 72 12.52 -17.29 -17.37
CA ASP A 72 13.96 -17.08 -17.53
C ASP A 72 14.69 -16.97 -16.18
N SER A 73 14.05 -16.38 -15.16
CA SER A 73 14.63 -16.23 -13.81
C SER A 73 14.47 -17.46 -12.92
N GLY A 74 13.58 -18.42 -13.30
CA GLY A 74 13.23 -19.59 -12.50
C GLY A 74 12.40 -19.29 -11.26
N ASP A 75 11.82 -18.10 -11.17
CA ASP A 75 10.94 -17.61 -10.09
C ASP A 75 11.40 -17.97 -8.67
N GLY A 76 12.66 -17.66 -8.39
CA GLY A 76 13.24 -17.90 -7.07
C GLY A 76 12.58 -17.07 -5.97
N ASP A 77 12.60 -17.57 -4.74
CA ASP A 77 12.15 -16.82 -3.56
C ASP A 77 13.14 -15.70 -3.20
N GLY A 78 12.58 -14.57 -2.75
CA GLY A 78 13.30 -13.51 -2.07
C GLY A 78 12.91 -13.39 -0.61
N TRP A 79 13.71 -12.67 0.18
CA TRP A 79 13.41 -12.34 1.57
C TRP A 79 12.64 -11.03 1.66
N CYS A 80 11.53 -11.04 2.39
CA CYS A 80 10.75 -9.84 2.65
C CYS A 80 11.30 -9.12 3.88
N ALA A 81 11.80 -7.90 3.69
CA ALA A 81 12.34 -7.04 4.74
C ALA A 81 11.27 -6.04 5.19
N PRO A 82 10.71 -6.18 6.40
CA PRO A 82 9.65 -5.29 6.89
C PRO A 82 10.21 -3.91 7.25
N ASP A 83 9.48 -2.87 6.87
CA ASP A 83 9.76 -1.51 7.32
C ASP A 83 8.91 -1.20 8.57
N GLN A 84 9.52 -1.29 9.74
CA GLN A 84 8.85 -1.07 11.02
C GLN A 84 8.20 0.33 11.14
N ARG A 85 8.65 1.32 10.36
CA ARG A 85 8.07 2.66 10.34
C ARG A 85 6.67 2.68 9.75
N THR A 86 6.31 1.68 8.97
CA THR A 86 5.03 1.52 8.30
C THR A 86 4.06 0.58 9.02
N LEU A 87 4.35 0.24 10.28
CA LEU A 87 3.47 -0.56 11.10
C LEU A 87 2.35 0.32 11.67
N PHE A 88 1.14 0.19 11.15
CA PHE A 88 -0.05 0.98 11.52
C PHE A 88 -1.30 0.10 11.61
N PRO A 89 -2.31 0.51 12.40
CA PRO A 89 -3.63 -0.09 12.34
C PRO A 89 -4.36 0.33 11.05
N ALA A 90 -5.23 -0.52 10.54
CA ALA A 90 -6.09 -0.25 9.38
C ALA A 90 -7.55 -0.07 9.84
N PRO A 91 -7.94 1.11 10.36
CA PRO A 91 -9.27 1.32 10.97
C PRO A 91 -10.42 1.26 9.97
N TRP A 92 -10.14 1.40 8.67
CA TRP A 92 -11.13 1.28 7.58
C TRP A 92 -11.53 -0.16 7.26
N LEU A 93 -10.82 -1.15 7.79
CA LEU A 93 -11.16 -2.55 7.60
C LEU A 93 -12.18 -3.01 8.66
N LYS A 94 -13.13 -3.87 8.26
CA LYS A 94 -14.16 -4.40 9.17
C LYS A 94 -13.59 -5.22 10.32
N ARG A 95 -12.46 -5.90 10.09
CA ARG A 95 -11.74 -6.67 11.10
C ARG A 95 -10.57 -5.84 11.61
N PRO A 96 -10.33 -5.77 12.93
CA PRO A 96 -9.13 -5.14 13.47
C PRO A 96 -7.89 -5.76 12.85
N THR A 97 -7.18 -4.97 12.05
CA THR A 97 -6.07 -5.40 11.21
C THR A 97 -4.89 -4.45 11.37
N GLY A 98 -3.69 -4.98 11.53
CA GLY A 98 -2.45 -4.23 11.41
C GLY A 98 -1.90 -4.32 9.99
N GLN A 99 -1.16 -3.32 9.56
CA GLN A 99 -0.51 -3.30 8.24
C GLN A 99 0.96 -2.98 8.37
N VAL A 100 1.80 -3.61 7.54
CA VAL A 100 3.22 -3.28 7.42
C VAL A 100 3.67 -3.45 5.97
N LEU A 101 4.39 -2.46 5.46
CA LEU A 101 5.05 -2.54 4.15
C LEU A 101 6.40 -3.25 4.31
N MET A 102 6.75 -4.00 3.28
CA MET A 102 8.02 -4.70 3.17
C MET A 102 8.73 -4.30 1.89
N SER A 103 10.03 -4.56 1.83
CA SER A 103 10.82 -4.54 0.60
C SER A 103 11.36 -5.93 0.33
N MET A 104 11.64 -6.24 -0.93
CA MET A 104 12.12 -7.55 -1.37
C MET A 104 13.65 -7.54 -1.47
N ASN A 105 14.28 -8.49 -0.80
CA ASN A 105 15.70 -8.81 -1.01
C ASN A 105 15.83 -10.08 -1.85
N ASN A 106 16.89 -10.15 -2.64
CA ASN A 106 17.32 -11.39 -3.30
C ASN A 106 17.69 -12.46 -2.26
N ILE A 107 17.86 -13.70 -2.72
CA ILE A 107 18.19 -14.82 -1.81
C ILE A 107 19.55 -14.64 -1.11
N ASP A 108 20.48 -13.92 -1.71
CA ASP A 108 21.78 -13.55 -1.16
C ASP A 108 21.72 -12.39 -0.15
N GLY A 109 20.53 -11.83 0.08
CA GLY A 109 20.28 -10.70 0.99
C GLY A 109 20.49 -9.31 0.35
N SER A 110 20.92 -9.22 -0.90
CA SER A 110 21.02 -7.93 -1.59
C SER A 110 19.61 -7.37 -1.90
N PRO A 111 19.44 -6.03 -1.96
CA PRO A 111 18.21 -5.42 -2.39
C PRO A 111 17.80 -5.88 -3.80
N CYS A 112 16.52 -6.23 -3.98
CA CYS A 112 15.98 -6.53 -5.29
C CYS A 112 15.94 -5.25 -6.14
N SER A 113 16.60 -5.24 -7.30
CA SER A 113 16.81 -4.04 -8.11
C SER A 113 15.54 -3.49 -8.75
N TYR A 114 14.46 -4.26 -8.81
CA TYR A 114 13.14 -3.85 -9.32
C TYR A 114 12.08 -3.74 -8.21
N ASP A 115 12.47 -3.79 -6.94
CA ASP A 115 11.58 -3.38 -5.85
C ASP A 115 11.40 -1.85 -5.89
N PRO A 116 10.16 -1.33 -6.06
CA PRO A 116 9.92 0.11 -6.20
C PRO A 116 10.40 0.93 -4.99
N ARG A 117 10.35 0.36 -3.79
CA ARG A 117 10.81 1.05 -2.57
C ARG A 117 12.33 1.17 -2.55
N TYR A 118 13.07 0.14 -2.97
CA TYR A 118 14.52 0.21 -3.10
C TYR A 118 14.96 1.10 -4.26
N MET A 119 14.20 1.12 -5.37
CA MET A 119 14.45 2.07 -6.46
C MET A 119 14.33 3.52 -5.97
N LEU A 120 13.26 3.83 -5.22
CA LEU A 120 13.07 5.14 -4.62
C LEU A 120 14.18 5.46 -3.61
N GLN A 121 14.54 4.53 -2.73
CA GLN A 121 15.63 4.72 -1.77
C GLN A 121 16.95 5.04 -2.47
N GLY A 122 17.30 4.30 -3.53
CA GLY A 122 18.53 4.56 -4.31
C GLY A 122 18.51 5.95 -4.97
N LEU A 123 17.35 6.44 -5.38
CA LEU A 123 17.20 7.80 -5.88
C LEU A 123 17.40 8.83 -4.77
N MET A 124 16.83 8.61 -3.59
CA MET A 124 17.02 9.48 -2.43
C MET A 124 18.49 9.55 -2.00
N ASP A 125 19.17 8.41 -1.94
CA ASP A 125 20.61 8.33 -1.62
C ASP A 125 21.45 9.13 -2.64
N ARG A 126 21.05 9.13 -3.91
CA ARG A 126 21.70 9.92 -4.94
C ARG A 126 21.50 11.42 -4.74
N PHE A 127 20.28 11.87 -4.37
CA PHE A 127 20.07 13.27 -3.99
C PHE A 127 20.91 13.68 -2.80
N ASP A 128 20.94 12.85 -1.77
CA ASP A 128 21.74 13.09 -0.57
C ASP A 128 23.23 13.21 -0.88
N SER A 129 23.77 12.36 -1.76
CA SER A 129 25.15 12.44 -2.22
C SER A 129 25.51 13.76 -2.94
N LEU A 130 24.51 14.45 -3.48
CA LEU A 130 24.64 15.77 -4.10
C LEU A 130 24.38 16.93 -3.13
N GLY A 131 24.09 16.65 -1.86
CA GLY A 131 23.71 17.64 -0.86
C GLY A 131 22.32 18.25 -1.11
N LEU A 132 21.44 17.54 -1.82
CA LEU A 132 20.10 17.97 -2.16
C LEU A 132 19.07 17.17 -1.38
N THR A 133 18.03 17.86 -0.91
CA THR A 133 16.86 17.23 -0.28
C THR A 133 15.65 17.44 -1.17
N PRO A 134 15.08 16.41 -1.80
CA PRO A 134 13.85 16.53 -2.55
C PRO A 134 12.67 16.80 -1.60
N VAL A 135 11.83 17.75 -2.00
CA VAL A 135 10.57 18.06 -1.30
C VAL A 135 9.44 17.76 -2.28
N MET A 136 8.56 16.85 -1.91
CA MET A 136 7.42 16.42 -2.73
C MET A 136 6.17 16.36 -1.87
N ALA A 137 5.02 16.59 -2.50
CA ALA A 137 3.71 16.33 -1.95
C ALA A 137 2.89 15.50 -2.95
N SER A 138 2.02 14.65 -2.44
CA SER A 138 1.05 13.94 -3.28
C SER A 138 -0.25 14.73 -3.28
N GLU A 139 -0.84 14.92 -4.46
CA GLU A 139 -2.20 15.39 -4.63
C GLU A 139 -3.05 14.20 -5.09
N MET A 140 -4.18 14.00 -4.42
CA MET A 140 -5.14 12.96 -4.79
C MET A 140 -6.39 13.60 -5.34
N GLU A 141 -6.75 13.23 -6.57
CA GLU A 141 -7.97 13.63 -7.23
C GLU A 141 -8.86 12.41 -7.43
N PHE A 142 -10.11 12.51 -7.00
CA PHE A 142 -11.05 11.40 -7.10
C PHE A 142 -12.49 11.89 -7.22
N HIS A 143 -13.36 11.01 -7.67
CA HIS A 143 -14.81 11.21 -7.68
C HIS A 143 -15.46 10.22 -6.75
N LEU A 144 -16.37 10.69 -5.91
CA LEU A 144 -17.26 9.83 -5.13
C LEU A 144 -18.45 9.41 -6.01
N LEU A 145 -18.70 8.12 -6.08
CA LEU A 145 -19.74 7.53 -6.90
C LEU A 145 -20.57 6.58 -6.05
N TYR A 146 -21.86 6.50 -6.33
CA TYR A 146 -22.65 5.42 -5.79
C TYR A 146 -22.23 4.08 -6.41
N PRO A 147 -22.40 2.96 -5.69
CA PRO A 147 -22.08 1.63 -6.23
C PRO A 147 -23.04 1.20 -7.36
N GLU A 148 -24.19 1.87 -7.49
CA GLU A 148 -25.17 1.61 -8.54
C GLU A 148 -24.84 2.40 -9.80
N GLU A 149 -25.33 1.91 -10.94
CA GLU A 149 -25.26 2.59 -12.23
C GLU A 149 -26.63 3.16 -12.63
N ASP A 150 -26.63 4.19 -13.49
CA ASP A 150 -27.85 4.80 -14.02
C ASP A 150 -28.50 3.90 -15.01
N GLY A 151 -29.13 3.01 -15.11
CA GLY A 151 -29.77 2.15 -16.13
C GLY A 151 -29.20 2.19 -17.56
N VAL A 152 -28.20 3.03 -17.82
CA VAL A 152 -27.43 3.17 -19.06
C VAL A 152 -25.97 2.72 -18.87
N GLY A 153 -25.59 2.31 -17.64
CA GLY A 153 -24.25 1.85 -17.31
C GLY A 153 -23.24 2.98 -17.04
N ARG A 154 -23.73 4.14 -16.63
CA ARG A 154 -22.86 5.26 -16.23
C ARG A 154 -22.83 5.40 -14.71
N PRO A 155 -21.65 5.69 -14.13
CA PRO A 155 -21.56 5.95 -12.70
C PRO A 155 -22.46 7.12 -12.25
N ILE A 156 -23.11 6.96 -11.10
CA ILE A 156 -23.91 8.00 -10.48
C ILE A 156 -23.04 8.73 -9.45
N HIS A 157 -22.90 10.05 -9.60
CA HIS A 157 -22.21 10.87 -8.61
C HIS A 157 -22.96 10.95 -7.29
N THR A 158 -22.25 10.95 -6.17
CA THR A 158 -22.84 11.06 -4.83
C THR A 158 -23.41 12.44 -4.53
N GLN A 159 -23.00 13.45 -5.28
CA GLN A 159 -23.47 14.82 -5.09
C GLN A 159 -24.97 14.95 -5.41
N GLN A 160 -25.73 15.28 -4.39
CA GLN A 160 -27.13 15.66 -4.52
C GLN A 160 -27.24 17.18 -4.33
N ASP A 161 -28.04 17.82 -5.17
CA ASP A 161 -28.41 19.22 -4.99
C ASP A 161 -29.26 19.37 -3.70
N ARG A 162 -28.88 20.29 -2.81
CA ARG A 162 -29.68 20.64 -1.61
C ARG A 162 -31.13 21.05 -1.93
N VAL A 163 -31.43 21.34 -3.18
CA VAL A 163 -32.76 21.74 -3.66
C VAL A 163 -33.52 20.59 -4.34
N GLY A 164 -32.95 19.36 -4.33
CA GLY A 164 -33.65 18.15 -4.80
C GLY A 164 -33.56 17.87 -6.29
N GLY A 165 -32.56 18.40 -6.96
CA GLY A 165 -32.22 18.10 -8.34
C GLY A 165 -30.90 17.31 -8.44
N SER A 166 -30.82 16.35 -9.34
CA SER A 166 -29.56 15.71 -9.72
C SER A 166 -28.76 16.69 -10.58
N LEU A 167 -27.64 17.21 -10.07
CA LEU A 167 -26.69 17.94 -10.90
C LEU A 167 -25.95 16.93 -11.79
N GLY A 168 -26.19 17.01 -13.10
CA GLY A 168 -25.56 16.13 -14.10
C GLY A 168 -24.06 16.31 -14.29
N ALA A 169 -23.42 17.19 -13.51
CA ALA A 169 -21.98 17.38 -13.48
C ALA A 169 -21.56 17.84 -12.09
N GLY A 170 -20.55 17.20 -11.49
CA GLY A 170 -20.03 17.57 -10.19
C GLY A 170 -19.56 19.04 -10.20
N GLN A 171 -19.83 19.77 -9.12
CA GLN A 171 -19.28 21.10 -8.93
C GLN A 171 -17.82 21.01 -8.52
N THR A 172 -16.95 21.65 -9.27
CA THR A 172 -15.54 21.75 -8.92
C THR A 172 -15.38 22.84 -7.85
N TYR A 173 -14.67 22.52 -6.76
CA TYR A 173 -14.42 23.41 -5.62
C TYR A 173 -15.68 23.89 -4.87
N GLY A 174 -16.75 23.11 -4.92
CA GLY A 174 -17.99 23.41 -4.17
C GLY A 174 -17.83 23.17 -2.67
N ILE A 175 -17.63 24.23 -1.87
CA ILE A 175 -17.49 24.13 -0.41
C ILE A 175 -18.78 23.57 0.24
N ASP A 176 -19.93 23.88 -0.31
CA ASP A 176 -21.24 23.46 0.20
C ASP A 176 -21.42 21.93 0.21
N LEU A 177 -20.64 21.21 -0.63
CA LEU A 177 -20.70 19.78 -0.76
C LEU A 177 -19.74 19.05 0.19
N MET A 178 -18.71 19.75 0.70
CA MET A 178 -17.73 19.17 1.60
C MET A 178 -18.34 18.80 2.95
N GLU A 179 -19.37 19.53 3.40
CA GLU A 179 -20.03 19.23 4.67
C GLU A 179 -20.90 17.98 4.58
N ASP A 180 -21.53 17.75 3.42
CA ASP A 180 -22.39 16.56 3.20
C ASP A 180 -21.57 15.28 3.04
N GLU A 181 -20.29 15.38 2.64
CA GLU A 181 -19.36 14.27 2.41
C GLU A 181 -18.25 14.19 3.49
N ALA A 182 -18.33 15.01 4.54
CA ALA A 182 -17.28 15.12 5.56
C ALA A 182 -17.03 13.81 6.32
N GLU A 183 -18.02 12.93 6.42
CA GLU A 183 -17.88 11.61 7.06
C GLU A 183 -17.08 10.60 6.21
N LEU A 184 -16.88 10.90 4.91
CA LEU A 184 -16.14 10.05 3.97
C LEU A 184 -14.68 10.47 3.80
N MET A 185 -14.31 11.62 4.29
CA MET A 185 -12.95 12.17 4.27
C MET A 185 -12.23 11.94 5.59
#